data_a6ccd923f833710157ea342e67e435e7
#
_entry.id   a6ccd923f833710157ea342e67e435e7
#
_cell.length_a   1.000
_cell.length_b   1.000
_cell.length_c   1.000
_cell.angle_alpha   90.00
_cell.angle_beta   90.00
_cell.angle_gamma   90.00
#
_symmetry.space_group_name_H-M   'P 1'
#
loop_
_entity.id
_entity.type
_entity.pdbx_description
1 polymer ?
#
loop_
_entity_poly.entity_id
_entity_poly.type
_entity_poly.pdbx_seq_one_letter_code
_entity_poly.pdbx_strand_id
1 'polypeptide(L)' 'DYYWSLKKVMYKLEHAMITTFNKMYDISIKNNSSMRDACYYYSLKRIETVYSSRGFN' A
#
# COMPACT_ATOMS: atom_id res chain seq x y z
N ASP A 1 -5.97 14.27 -24.61
CA ASP A 1 -5.12 15.46 -24.44
C ASP A 1 -4.28 15.31 -23.18
N TYR A 2 -3.19 16.05 -23.11
CA TYR A 2 -2.20 15.91 -22.04
C TYR A 2 -2.81 16.18 -20.66
N TYR A 3 -3.60 17.23 -20.54
CA TYR A 3 -4.18 17.59 -19.24
C TYR A 3 -5.17 16.54 -18.73
N TRP A 4 -5.94 15.95 -19.62
CA TRP A 4 -6.85 14.88 -19.23
C TRP A 4 -6.09 13.63 -18.80
N SER A 5 -5.02 13.29 -19.51
CA SER A 5 -4.18 12.15 -19.14
C SER A 5 -3.51 12.37 -17.79
N LEU A 6 -3.01 13.60 -17.55
CA LEU A 6 -2.38 13.94 -16.28
C LEU A 6 -3.38 13.85 -15.13
N LYS A 7 -4.58 14.41 -15.32
CA LYS A 7 -5.63 14.33 -14.29
C LYS A 7 -5.98 12.89 -13.96
N LYS A 8 -6.06 12.04 -14.97
CA LYS A 8 -6.38 10.63 -14.77
C LYS A 8 -5.30 9.92 -13.94
N VAL A 9 -4.04 10.20 -14.25
CA VAL A 9 -2.91 9.62 -13.50
C VAL A 9 -2.93 10.10 -12.06
N MET A 10 -3.14 11.40 -11.85
CA MET A 10 -3.18 11.98 -10.50
C MET A 10 -4.33 11.41 -9.68
N TYR A 11 -5.49 11.21 -10.32
CA TYR A 11 -6.64 10.61 -9.64
C TYR A 11 -6.32 9.19 -9.19
N LYS A 12 -5.72 8.39 -10.08
CA LYS A 12 -5.36 7.01 -9.75
C LYS A 12 -4.33 6.95 -8.62
N LEU A 13 -3.35 7.85 -8.67
CA LEU A 13 -2.33 7.93 -7.63
C LEU A 13 -2.93 8.28 -6.27
N GLU A 14 -3.78 9.30 -6.24
CA GLU A 14 -4.46 9.69 -5.02
C GLU A 14 -5.28 8.54 -4.45
N HIS A 15 -6.04 7.86 -5.31
CA HIS A 15 -6.85 6.72 -4.89
C HIS A 15 -5.99 5.60 -4.29
N ALA A 16 -4.87 5.30 -4.95
CA ALA A 16 -3.96 4.27 -4.46
C ALA A 16 -3.36 4.63 -3.11
N MET A 17 -2.99 5.89 -2.92
CA MET A 17 -2.44 6.37 -1.66
C MET A 17 -3.45 6.29 -0.52
N ILE A 18 -4.68 6.69 -0.78
CA ILE A 18 -5.76 6.62 0.22
C ILE A 18 -6.04 5.17 0.59
N THR A 19 -6.13 4.31 -0.41
CA THR A 19 -6.40 2.89 -0.19
C THR A 19 -5.29 2.26 0.67
N THR A 20 -4.04 2.55 0.36
CA THR A 20 -2.90 2.02 1.10
C THR A 20 -2.87 2.57 2.53
N PHE A 21 -3.11 3.86 2.69
CA PHE A 21 -3.18 4.47 4.02
C PHE A 21 -4.25 3.79 4.88
N ASN A 22 -5.42 3.56 4.31
CA ASN A 22 -6.51 2.93 5.05
C ASN A 22 -6.15 1.52 5.49
N LYS A 23 -5.46 0.76 4.64
CA LYS A 23 -4.98 -0.57 5.01
C LYS A 23 -4.01 -0.53 6.18
N MET A 24 -3.06 0.41 6.15
CA MET A 24 -2.09 0.56 7.23
C MET A 24 -2.74 1.03 8.52
N TYR A 25 -3.71 1.92 8.42
CA TYR A 25 -4.45 2.39 9.58
C TYR A 25 -5.22 1.22 10.23
N ASP A 26 -5.89 0.40 9.43
CA ASP A 26 -6.61 -0.76 9.94
C ASP A 26 -5.67 -1.72 10.65
N ILE A 27 -4.49 -1.97 10.09
CA ILE A 27 -3.49 -2.83 10.71
C ILE A 27 -3.07 -2.26 12.07
N SER A 28 -2.83 -0.95 12.13
CA SER A 28 -2.39 -0.33 13.37
C SER A 28 -3.46 -0.45 14.46
N ILE A 29 -4.72 -0.27 14.09
CA ILE A 29 -5.82 -0.38 15.05
C ILE A 29 -5.99 -1.83 15.53
N LYS A 30 -6.03 -2.78 14.60
CA LYS A 30 -6.23 -4.19 14.94
C LYS A 30 -5.14 -4.75 15.82
N ASN A 31 -3.90 -4.33 15.60
CA ASN A 31 -2.74 -4.84 16.33
C ASN A 31 -2.33 -3.94 17.47
N ASN A 32 -3.06 -2.85 17.70
CA ASN A 32 -2.71 -1.86 18.72
C ASN A 32 -1.25 -1.41 18.57
N SER A 33 -0.84 -1.18 17.33
CA SER A 33 0.52 -0.79 16.99
C SER A 33 0.54 0.64 16.45
N SER A 34 1.76 1.20 16.36
CA SER A 34 1.93 2.50 15.73
C SER A 34 1.73 2.39 14.21
N MET A 35 1.48 3.53 13.55
CA MET A 35 1.44 3.56 12.09
C MET A 35 2.76 3.14 11.48
N ARG A 36 3.87 3.49 12.12
CA ARG A 36 5.20 3.09 11.66
C ARG A 36 5.34 1.57 11.63
N ASP A 37 4.96 0.91 12.71
CA ASP A 37 5.02 -0.55 12.78
C ASP A 37 4.07 -1.19 11.79
N ALA A 38 2.89 -0.61 11.59
CA ALA A 38 1.94 -1.10 10.61
C ALA A 38 2.52 -1.00 9.19
N CYS A 39 3.23 0.08 8.88
CA CYS A 39 3.89 0.24 7.59
C CYS A 39 4.96 -0.83 7.37
N TYR A 40 5.77 -1.11 8.37
CA TYR A 40 6.76 -2.16 8.29
C TYR A 40 6.10 -3.52 8.06
N TYR A 41 5.06 -3.82 8.82
CA TYR A 41 4.35 -5.08 8.68
C TYR A 41 3.78 -5.24 7.27
N TYR A 42 3.11 -4.19 6.76
CA TYR A 42 2.52 -4.21 5.43
C TYR A 42 3.59 -4.42 4.36
N SER A 43 4.72 -3.73 4.49
CA SER A 43 5.81 -3.84 3.52
C SER A 43 6.43 -5.23 3.51
N LEU A 44 6.64 -5.81 4.69
CA LEU A 44 7.20 -7.16 4.79
C LEU A 44 6.25 -8.20 4.20
N LYS A 45 4.96 -8.04 4.42
CA LYS A 45 3.96 -8.94 3.84
C LYS A 45 3.96 -8.86 2.31
N ARG A 46 4.12 -7.68 1.76
CA ARG A 46 4.18 -7.53 0.31
C ARG A 46 5.43 -8.17 -0.28
N ILE A 47 6.56 -8.02 0.39
CA ILE A 47 7.80 -8.65 -0.05
C ILE A 47 7.65 -10.17 -0.02
N GLU A 48 7.10 -10.71 1.05
CA GLU A 48 6.85 -12.14 1.18
C GLU A 48 5.98 -12.65 0.04
N THR A 49 4.92 -11.93 -0.28
CA THR A 49 4.01 -12.31 -1.38
C THR A 49 4.74 -12.34 -2.72
N VAL A 50 5.57 -11.33 -2.99
CA VAL A 50 6.33 -11.28 -4.24
C VAL A 50 7.31 -12.44 -4.33
N TYR A 51 8.04 -12.74 -3.27
CA TYR A 51 8.97 -13.86 -3.27
C TYR A 51 8.27 -15.19 -3.47
N SER A 52 7.16 -15.39 -2.79
CA SER A 52 6.39 -16.64 -2.93
C SER A 52 5.86 -16.80 -4.35
N SER A 53 5.34 -15.73 -4.95
CA SER A 53 4.80 -15.81 -6.31
C SER A 53 5.88 -16.06 -7.36
N ARG A 54 7.13 -15.68 -7.06
CA ARG A 54 8.26 -15.90 -7.97
C ARG A 54 9.01 -17.20 -7.69
N GLY A 55 8.64 -17.91 -6.64
CA GLY A 55 9.24 -19.20 -6.33
C GLY A 55 10.65 -19.09 -5.75
N PHE A 56 10.97 -18.05 -5.02
CA PHE A 56 12.30 -17.83 -4.45
C PHE A 56 12.49 -18.44 -3.06
N ASN A 57 11.49 -19.06 -2.51
CA ASN A 57 11.59 -19.65 -1.17
C ASN A 57 11.85 -21.14 -1.18
#